data_5a63daac031ed4daceb0284cd2d53b5c
#
_entry.id   5a63daac031ed4daceb0284cd2d53b5c
#
_cell.length_a   1.000
_cell.length_b   1.000
_cell.length_c   1.000
_cell.angle_alpha   90.00
_cell.angle_beta   90.00
_cell.angle_gamma   90.00
#
_symmetry.space_group_name_H-M   'P 1'
#
loop_
_entity.id
_entity.type
_entity.pdbx_description
1 polymer ?
#
loop_
_entity_poly.entity_id
_entity_poly.type
_entity_poly.pdbx_seq_one_letter_code
_entity_poly.pdbx_strand_id
1 'polypeptide(L)'
;MTHLDKLRTLWQELYGNQDELLEDFLETLQQIKQTHFAEARETDPTWYKDAIVYSTYADLFHRDLKGLQEKLPYLQELGITCLWLLPVLESPMNDAGFDISNFEEVRTNLLGLPDRASPEAKEAAFAEFLSDVRQRGMRLIFDIAINHTSVEHPWFQEARQSPDSPKRAYYIWSETPDKFPKARVLMKGILEGNWTKDEVSGQYYLHRFYDFQPDLNYQNPAVLVEMTAMLIRWKIRGIDGIRADAVPFLWKEEGTTCESLPQNHTIVKFFRAALDYLEPGTLILAEACQPPREVVAYFGEGDECQGAYHFTVMPRIFRVLAEENATAVEMVMTPSFTPDIPLDCQWFIFLRCHDELTLEMVTPAEREFLYKFYTKDPRWNYRQGEGISARLVNLLDGDPRKIRLAYSIMFTLPGTPIIYYGDELAKPNDEAFYQDAIRRTGYVDSRNFVRGRIDWEQAECDLLHPNSLAYQVYHALQTMIRVRKQHHAFSWGTLEFVHFYDAQQRINTHILAYRRTWEHETRLVIQNLSAQEQQLDLDGDVKKPHDLLDQKLMVQNGRLTLPPYAVHWL
;
A
#
# COMPACT_ATOMS: atom_id res chain seq x y z
N MET A 1 6.44 -30.80 5.72
CA MET A 1 5.34 -30.83 4.72
C MET A 1 5.89 -30.12 3.47
N THR A 2 5.77 -30.73 2.29
CA THR A 2 6.15 -30.06 1.03
C THR A 2 5.14 -28.96 0.69
N HIS A 3 5.50 -28.03 -0.20
CA HIS A 3 4.55 -27.00 -0.67
C HIS A 3 3.33 -27.62 -1.36
N LEU A 4 3.53 -28.71 -2.11
CA LEU A 4 2.41 -29.43 -2.77
C LEU A 4 1.49 -30.10 -1.74
N ASP A 5 2.03 -30.70 -0.67
CA ASP A 5 1.21 -31.26 0.41
C ASP A 5 0.44 -30.14 1.12
N LYS A 6 1.06 -28.97 1.31
CA LYS A 6 0.41 -27.80 1.90
C LYS A 6 -0.77 -27.34 1.03
N LEU A 7 -0.58 -27.24 -0.29
CA LEU A 7 -1.66 -26.86 -1.23
C LEU A 7 -2.84 -27.86 -1.15
N ARG A 8 -2.58 -29.17 -1.08
CA ARG A 8 -3.64 -30.19 -0.91
C ARG A 8 -4.38 -30.02 0.41
N THR A 9 -3.66 -29.74 1.50
CA THR A 9 -4.28 -29.53 2.82
C THR A 9 -5.18 -28.29 2.81
N LEU A 10 -4.69 -27.14 2.30
CA LEU A 10 -5.45 -25.90 2.21
C LEU A 10 -6.69 -26.03 1.32
N TRP A 11 -6.57 -26.74 0.21
CA TRP A 11 -7.71 -27.06 -0.65
C TRP A 11 -8.77 -27.89 0.08
N GLN A 12 -8.34 -28.92 0.81
CA GLN A 12 -9.25 -29.74 1.60
C GLN A 12 -9.96 -28.95 2.71
N GLU A 13 -9.28 -27.99 3.32
CA GLU A 13 -9.87 -27.07 4.30
C GLU A 13 -10.98 -26.19 3.68
N LEU A 14 -10.80 -25.73 2.43
CA LEU A 14 -11.77 -24.87 1.74
C LEU A 14 -12.95 -25.65 1.16
N TYR A 15 -12.68 -26.80 0.52
CA TYR A 15 -13.65 -27.48 -0.34
C TYR A 15 -13.98 -28.90 0.09
N GLY A 16 -13.34 -29.41 1.13
CA GLY A 16 -13.66 -30.72 1.75
C GLY A 16 -13.02 -31.93 1.09
N ASN A 17 -12.80 -31.93 -0.23
CA ASN A 17 -12.21 -33.04 -0.96
C ASN A 17 -11.12 -32.57 -1.91
N GLN A 18 -10.12 -33.42 -2.14
CA GLN A 18 -9.19 -33.26 -3.25
C GLN A 18 -9.88 -33.82 -4.52
N ASP A 19 -9.88 -33.03 -5.59
CA ASP A 19 -10.55 -33.33 -6.83
C ASP A 19 -9.62 -33.22 -8.04
N GLU A 20 -10.13 -33.60 -9.21
CA GLU A 20 -9.40 -33.56 -10.48
C GLU A 20 -8.88 -32.15 -10.80
N LEU A 21 -9.64 -31.09 -10.47
CA LEU A 21 -9.26 -29.71 -10.71
C LEU A 21 -7.99 -29.32 -9.93
N LEU A 22 -7.87 -29.77 -8.67
CA LEU A 22 -6.66 -29.56 -7.87
C LEU A 22 -5.46 -30.29 -8.48
N GLU A 23 -5.62 -31.59 -8.85
CA GLU A 23 -4.49 -32.35 -9.37
C GLU A 23 -4.01 -31.80 -10.72
N ASP A 24 -4.91 -31.40 -11.61
CA ASP A 24 -4.57 -30.71 -12.88
C ASP A 24 -3.81 -29.41 -12.63
N PHE A 25 -4.24 -28.63 -11.62
CA PHE A 25 -3.54 -27.42 -11.22
C PHE A 25 -2.13 -27.72 -10.70
N LEU A 26 -1.97 -28.74 -9.84
CA LEU A 26 -0.67 -29.11 -9.28
C LEU A 26 0.29 -29.67 -10.35
N GLU A 27 -0.20 -30.43 -11.32
CA GLU A 27 0.59 -30.89 -12.46
C GLU A 27 1.08 -29.70 -13.31
N THR A 28 0.17 -28.76 -13.60
CA THR A 28 0.51 -27.53 -14.31
C THR A 28 1.56 -26.71 -13.54
N LEU A 29 1.41 -26.57 -12.24
CA LEU A 29 2.35 -25.87 -11.38
C LEU A 29 3.74 -26.51 -11.39
N GLN A 30 3.82 -27.84 -11.39
CA GLN A 30 5.08 -28.58 -11.50
C GLN A 30 5.75 -28.36 -12.87
N GLN A 31 4.99 -28.38 -13.95
CA GLN A 31 5.49 -28.09 -15.30
C GLN A 31 6.04 -26.66 -15.40
N ILE A 32 5.33 -25.69 -14.85
CA ILE A 32 5.78 -24.29 -14.79
C ILE A 32 7.11 -24.17 -14.04
N LYS A 33 7.23 -24.84 -12.88
CA LYS A 33 8.47 -24.85 -12.12
C LYS A 33 9.64 -25.39 -12.93
N GLN A 34 9.44 -26.52 -13.61
CA GLN A 34 10.48 -27.13 -14.44
C GLN A 34 10.88 -26.26 -15.64
N THR A 35 9.93 -25.52 -16.22
CA THR A 35 10.16 -24.73 -17.43
C THR A 35 10.75 -23.34 -17.13
N HIS A 36 10.29 -22.67 -16.08
CA HIS A 36 10.60 -21.27 -15.83
C HIS A 36 11.46 -21.04 -14.58
N PHE A 37 11.50 -22.00 -13.65
CA PHE A 37 12.15 -21.86 -12.34
C PHE A 37 13.03 -23.07 -12.00
N ALA A 38 13.58 -23.75 -13.02
CA ALA A 38 14.46 -24.93 -12.86
C ALA A 38 15.78 -24.58 -12.17
N GLU A 39 16.33 -23.42 -12.46
CA GLU A 39 17.54 -22.90 -11.81
C GLU A 39 17.17 -22.03 -10.62
N ALA A 40 17.67 -22.38 -9.45
CA ALA A 40 17.51 -21.55 -8.26
C ALA A 40 18.25 -20.23 -8.48
N ARG A 41 17.53 -19.13 -8.44
CA ARG A 41 18.14 -17.79 -8.41
C ARG A 41 18.54 -17.49 -6.97
N GLU A 42 19.72 -16.91 -6.82
CA GLU A 42 20.11 -16.33 -5.52
C GLU A 42 19.30 -15.05 -5.30
N THR A 43 18.15 -15.17 -4.69
CA THR A 43 17.25 -14.05 -4.38
C THR A 43 17.18 -13.90 -2.86
N ASP A 44 17.27 -12.66 -2.38
CA ASP A 44 16.92 -12.35 -1.01
C ASP A 44 15.40 -12.48 -0.86
N PRO A 45 14.88 -13.47 -0.09
CA PRO A 45 13.45 -13.67 0.08
C PRO A 45 12.78 -12.59 0.95
N THR A 46 13.58 -11.74 1.60
CA THR A 46 13.13 -10.69 2.54
C THR A 46 13.43 -9.27 2.04
N TRP A 47 13.78 -9.12 0.78
CA TRP A 47 14.17 -7.86 0.11
C TRP A 47 13.26 -6.67 0.44
N TYR A 48 11.98 -6.93 0.67
CA TYR A 48 10.95 -5.90 0.94
C TYR A 48 11.17 -5.20 2.29
N LYS A 49 11.94 -5.77 3.20
CA LYS A 49 12.25 -5.14 4.50
C LYS A 49 13.16 -3.94 4.34
N ASP A 50 14.13 -4.02 3.42
CA ASP A 50 15.08 -2.94 3.12
C ASP A 50 14.61 -2.05 1.96
N ALA A 51 13.44 -2.33 1.37
CA ALA A 51 12.93 -1.58 0.25
C ALA A 51 12.56 -0.14 0.62
N ILE A 52 12.74 0.74 -0.35
CA ILE A 52 12.12 2.07 -0.41
C ILE A 52 11.12 2.02 -1.56
N VAL A 53 9.85 1.96 -1.21
CA VAL A 53 8.77 1.77 -2.18
C VAL A 53 8.25 3.11 -2.70
N TYR A 54 8.05 3.20 -4.00
CA TYR A 54 7.43 4.36 -4.65
C TYR A 54 6.17 3.92 -5.38
N SER A 55 5.00 4.37 -4.90
CA SER A 55 3.72 4.02 -5.49
C SER A 55 3.29 5.07 -6.50
N THR A 56 2.91 4.64 -7.70
CA THR A 56 2.58 5.55 -8.80
C THR A 56 1.61 4.98 -9.82
N TYR A 57 0.75 5.84 -10.37
CA TYR A 57 0.09 5.62 -11.66
C TYR A 57 1.06 5.98 -12.78
N ALA A 58 1.31 5.09 -13.72
CA ALA A 58 2.25 5.34 -14.80
C ALA A 58 1.85 6.54 -15.67
N ASP A 59 0.56 6.64 -16.02
CA ASP A 59 -0.01 7.70 -16.86
C ASP A 59 -0.16 9.06 -16.16
N LEU A 60 -0.26 9.06 -14.83
CA LEU A 60 -0.30 10.29 -14.04
C LEU A 60 1.11 10.77 -13.64
N PHE A 61 2.06 9.84 -13.53
CA PHE A 61 3.46 10.18 -13.31
C PHE A 61 4.07 10.79 -14.57
N HIS A 62 4.02 10.07 -15.72
CA HIS A 62 4.51 10.62 -16.99
C HIS A 62 3.93 9.90 -18.22
N ARG A 63 2.72 10.23 -18.65
CA ARG A 63 2.03 9.76 -19.87
C ARG A 63 1.69 8.25 -19.90
N ASP A 64 2.70 7.39 -19.80
CA ASP A 64 2.67 5.94 -20.04
C ASP A 64 3.90 5.25 -19.42
N LEU A 65 4.06 3.94 -19.61
CA LEU A 65 5.23 3.20 -19.10
C LEU A 65 6.54 3.67 -19.75
N LYS A 66 6.51 4.08 -21.01
CA LYS A 66 7.70 4.62 -21.67
C LYS A 66 8.11 5.95 -21.05
N GLY A 67 7.15 6.81 -20.75
CA GLY A 67 7.39 8.05 -20.02
C GLY A 67 7.90 7.80 -18.61
N LEU A 68 7.35 6.82 -17.90
CA LEU A 68 7.88 6.39 -16.61
C LEU A 68 9.32 5.86 -16.74
N GLN A 69 9.62 5.09 -17.80
CA GLN A 69 10.96 4.59 -18.10
C GLN A 69 11.96 5.74 -18.29
N GLU A 70 11.58 6.82 -18.99
CA GLU A 70 12.39 8.03 -19.14
C GLU A 70 12.77 8.68 -17.81
N LYS A 71 11.95 8.49 -16.77
CA LYS A 71 12.11 9.04 -15.40
C LYS A 71 12.69 8.06 -14.39
N LEU A 72 13.01 6.82 -14.77
CA LEU A 72 13.68 5.88 -13.87
C LEU A 72 15.01 6.41 -13.30
N PRO A 73 15.86 7.15 -14.07
CA PRO A 73 17.05 7.79 -13.51
C PRO A 73 16.74 8.74 -12.34
N TYR A 74 15.67 9.54 -12.45
CA TYR A 74 15.22 10.43 -11.38
C TYR A 74 14.83 9.66 -10.11
N LEU A 75 14.08 8.56 -10.25
CA LEU A 75 13.69 7.71 -9.12
C LEU A 75 14.91 6.98 -8.51
N GLN A 76 15.86 6.57 -9.34
CA GLN A 76 17.11 5.97 -8.89
C GLN A 76 17.97 6.98 -8.11
N GLU A 77 18.04 8.23 -8.56
CA GLU A 77 18.75 9.31 -7.88
C GLU A 77 18.08 9.67 -6.55
N LEU A 78 16.74 9.66 -6.47
CA LEU A 78 16.00 9.80 -5.21
C LEU A 78 16.33 8.66 -4.24
N GLY A 79 16.71 7.49 -4.75
CA GLY A 79 17.12 6.32 -3.97
C GLY A 79 16.06 5.22 -3.88
N ILE A 80 15.04 5.25 -4.73
CA ILE A 80 13.97 4.26 -4.81
C ILE A 80 14.53 2.89 -5.18
N THR A 81 14.05 1.83 -4.52
CA THR A 81 14.47 0.44 -4.78
C THR A 81 13.34 -0.47 -5.21
N CYS A 82 12.09 -0.01 -5.08
CA CYS A 82 10.92 -0.76 -5.51
C CYS A 82 9.87 0.18 -6.09
N LEU A 83 9.42 -0.10 -7.29
CA LEU A 83 8.26 0.53 -7.90
C LEU A 83 7.00 -0.28 -7.53
N TRP A 84 5.98 0.40 -7.05
CA TRP A 84 4.64 -0.13 -6.95
C TRP A 84 3.77 0.58 -7.98
N LEU A 85 3.45 -0.13 -9.06
CA LEU A 85 2.53 0.38 -10.07
C LEU A 85 1.09 0.18 -9.59
N LEU A 86 0.40 1.29 -9.36
CA LEU A 86 -1.04 1.35 -9.21
C LEU A 86 -1.70 0.83 -10.49
N PRO A 87 -2.98 0.41 -10.49
CA PRO A 87 -3.52 -0.52 -11.46
C PRO A 87 -3.12 -0.25 -12.91
N VAL A 88 -2.47 -1.25 -13.51
CA VAL A 88 -1.97 -1.18 -14.91
C VAL A 88 -2.70 -2.12 -15.86
N LEU A 89 -3.51 -3.05 -15.32
CA LEU A 89 -4.23 -4.04 -16.13
C LEU A 89 -5.39 -3.41 -16.87
N GLU A 90 -5.87 -4.08 -17.93
CA GLU A 90 -7.01 -3.59 -18.73
C GLU A 90 -8.24 -3.33 -17.85
N SER A 91 -8.80 -2.14 -17.99
CA SER A 91 -9.88 -1.64 -17.16
C SER A 91 -10.66 -0.53 -17.87
N PRO A 92 -11.97 -0.42 -17.68
CA PRO A 92 -12.77 0.75 -18.08
C PRO A 92 -12.38 2.04 -17.36
N MET A 93 -11.58 1.95 -16.27
CA MET A 93 -11.10 3.10 -15.49
C MET A 93 -12.19 3.87 -14.75
N ASN A 94 -13.27 3.21 -14.34
CA ASN A 94 -14.32 3.83 -13.55
C ASN A 94 -13.89 4.02 -12.08
N ASP A 95 -13.04 3.12 -11.57
CA ASP A 95 -12.39 3.22 -10.25
C ASP A 95 -10.87 3.19 -10.40
N ALA A 96 -10.32 4.12 -11.16
CA ALA A 96 -8.87 4.31 -11.32
C ALA A 96 -8.09 3.02 -11.68
N GLY A 97 -8.76 2.05 -12.32
CA GLY A 97 -8.18 0.79 -12.78
C GLY A 97 -8.38 -0.40 -11.84
N PHE A 98 -9.03 -0.22 -10.68
CA PHE A 98 -9.40 -1.34 -9.80
C PHE A 98 -10.56 -2.17 -10.35
N ASP A 99 -11.33 -1.65 -11.30
CA ASP A 99 -12.35 -2.35 -12.07
C ASP A 99 -11.73 -3.10 -13.26
N ILE A 100 -10.98 -4.18 -12.97
CA ILE A 100 -10.19 -4.94 -13.95
C ILE A 100 -11.12 -5.70 -14.92
N SER A 101 -10.96 -5.48 -16.22
CA SER A 101 -11.69 -6.19 -17.29
C SER A 101 -10.88 -7.29 -17.97
N ASN A 102 -9.55 -7.30 -17.80
CA ASN A 102 -8.69 -8.37 -18.29
C ASN A 102 -7.44 -8.47 -17.38
N PHE A 103 -7.26 -9.62 -16.75
CA PHE A 103 -6.10 -9.89 -15.89
C PHE A 103 -4.82 -10.24 -16.65
N GLU A 104 -4.90 -10.50 -17.96
CA GLU A 104 -3.77 -11.01 -18.75
C GLU A 104 -2.92 -9.91 -19.38
N GLU A 105 -3.46 -8.71 -19.52
CA GLU A 105 -2.85 -7.67 -20.33
C GLU A 105 -2.70 -6.35 -19.55
N VAL A 106 -1.57 -5.71 -19.75
CA VAL A 106 -1.39 -4.30 -19.40
C VAL A 106 -2.19 -3.44 -20.38
N ARG A 107 -2.84 -2.40 -19.89
CA ARG A 107 -3.61 -1.45 -20.72
C ARG A 107 -2.78 -0.96 -21.91
N THR A 108 -3.34 -1.07 -23.10
CA THR A 108 -2.64 -0.73 -24.35
C THR A 108 -2.13 0.71 -24.38
N ASN A 109 -2.93 1.64 -23.85
CA ASN A 109 -2.53 3.05 -23.76
C ASN A 109 -1.35 3.30 -22.82
N LEU A 110 -1.17 2.47 -21.77
CA LEU A 110 0.00 2.54 -20.88
C LEU A 110 1.28 2.04 -21.54
N LEU A 111 1.17 1.15 -22.52
CA LEU A 111 2.33 0.65 -23.27
C LEU A 111 2.79 1.64 -24.36
N GLY A 112 2.05 2.74 -24.59
CA GLY A 112 2.34 3.67 -25.67
C GLY A 112 2.14 3.06 -27.07
N LEU A 113 1.33 2.01 -27.15
CA LEU A 113 1.03 1.27 -28.38
C LEU A 113 -0.30 1.68 -29.00
N PRO A 114 -0.49 1.47 -30.31
CA PRO A 114 -1.79 1.64 -30.95
C PRO A 114 -2.86 0.69 -30.36
N ASP A 115 -4.14 1.11 -30.33
CA ASP A 115 -5.26 0.33 -29.75
C ASP A 115 -5.39 -1.11 -30.25
N ARG A 116 -4.87 -1.39 -31.45
CA ARG A 116 -4.90 -2.73 -32.06
C ARG A 116 -3.52 -3.42 -32.05
N ALA A 117 -2.66 -3.08 -31.10
CA ALA A 117 -1.38 -3.77 -30.95
C ALA A 117 -1.60 -5.26 -30.67
N SER A 118 -0.74 -6.10 -31.26
CA SER A 118 -0.81 -7.55 -31.01
C SER A 118 -0.38 -7.88 -29.56
N PRO A 119 -0.82 -9.02 -29.02
CA PRO A 119 -0.38 -9.49 -27.69
C PRO A 119 1.14 -9.58 -27.59
N GLU A 120 1.84 -10.01 -28.64
CA GLU A 120 3.30 -10.11 -28.68
C GLU A 120 3.96 -8.74 -28.58
N ALA A 121 3.38 -7.71 -29.23
CA ALA A 121 3.89 -6.34 -29.13
C ALA A 121 3.69 -5.76 -27.73
N LYS A 122 2.55 -6.05 -27.09
CA LYS A 122 2.29 -5.64 -25.70
C LYS A 122 3.26 -6.31 -24.73
N GLU A 123 3.48 -7.62 -24.88
CA GLU A 123 4.41 -8.39 -24.06
C GLU A 123 5.86 -7.87 -24.22
N ALA A 124 6.29 -7.60 -25.45
CA ALA A 124 7.61 -7.06 -25.73
C ALA A 124 7.81 -5.68 -25.09
N ALA A 125 6.82 -4.78 -25.19
CA ALA A 125 6.90 -3.45 -24.59
C ALA A 125 6.97 -3.50 -23.06
N PHE A 126 6.19 -4.40 -22.44
CA PHE A 126 6.24 -4.60 -20.99
C PHE A 126 7.58 -5.21 -20.55
N ALA A 127 8.09 -6.21 -21.28
CA ALA A 127 9.37 -6.84 -21.00
C ALA A 127 10.54 -5.85 -21.11
N GLU A 128 10.51 -4.93 -22.07
CA GLU A 128 11.51 -3.85 -22.20
C GLU A 128 11.49 -2.93 -20.96
N PHE A 129 10.30 -2.47 -20.55
CA PHE A 129 10.14 -1.66 -19.35
C PHE A 129 10.69 -2.38 -18.11
N LEU A 130 10.30 -3.64 -17.89
CA LEU A 130 10.74 -4.44 -16.75
C LEU A 130 12.27 -4.66 -16.76
N SER A 131 12.85 -4.88 -17.94
CA SER A 131 14.30 -5.02 -18.10
C SER A 131 15.04 -3.76 -17.62
N ASP A 132 14.56 -2.57 -17.96
CA ASP A 132 15.19 -1.32 -17.55
C ASP A 132 15.01 -1.07 -16.03
N VAL A 133 13.85 -1.37 -15.46
CA VAL A 133 13.61 -1.33 -14.00
C VAL A 133 14.65 -2.20 -13.28
N ARG A 134 14.87 -3.43 -13.75
CA ARG A 134 15.82 -4.39 -13.17
C ARG A 134 17.28 -3.98 -13.35
N GLN A 135 17.66 -3.46 -14.52
CA GLN A 135 19.02 -2.96 -14.76
C GLN A 135 19.41 -1.84 -13.80
N ARG A 136 18.43 -1.11 -13.25
CA ARG A 136 18.64 -0.07 -12.24
C ARG A 136 18.61 -0.59 -10.82
N GLY A 137 18.51 -1.91 -10.64
CA GLY A 137 18.44 -2.54 -9.32
C GLY A 137 17.11 -2.32 -8.58
N MET A 138 16.06 -1.97 -9.31
CA MET A 138 14.73 -1.80 -8.75
C MET A 138 13.90 -3.08 -8.87
N ARG A 139 13.00 -3.28 -7.90
CA ARG A 139 11.94 -4.29 -7.90
C ARG A 139 10.65 -3.70 -8.45
N LEU A 140 9.73 -4.57 -8.87
CA LEU A 140 8.43 -4.18 -9.39
C LEU A 140 7.31 -4.96 -8.70
N ILE A 141 6.35 -4.24 -8.12
CA ILE A 141 5.10 -4.82 -7.62
C ILE A 141 3.90 -4.20 -8.33
N PHE A 142 2.86 -5.02 -8.55
CA PHE A 142 1.61 -4.61 -9.15
C PHE A 142 0.50 -4.49 -8.11
N ASP A 143 -0.42 -3.60 -8.38
CA ASP A 143 -1.70 -3.54 -7.68
C ASP A 143 -2.72 -4.41 -8.40
N ILE A 144 -3.30 -5.38 -7.70
CA ILE A 144 -4.26 -6.30 -8.29
C ILE A 144 -5.47 -6.47 -7.37
N ALA A 145 -6.66 -6.10 -7.89
CA ALA A 145 -7.91 -6.42 -7.24
C ALA A 145 -8.18 -7.94 -7.35
N ILE A 146 -8.14 -8.62 -6.20
CA ILE A 146 -8.36 -10.07 -6.13
C ILE A 146 -9.76 -10.44 -5.66
N ASN A 147 -10.54 -9.47 -5.17
CA ASN A 147 -11.90 -9.69 -4.66
C ASN A 147 -12.98 -9.60 -5.73
N HIS A 148 -12.78 -8.81 -6.78
CA HIS A 148 -13.80 -8.45 -7.77
C HIS A 148 -13.21 -8.26 -9.16
N THR A 149 -14.09 -8.19 -10.16
CA THR A 149 -13.75 -7.79 -11.53
C THR A 149 -14.59 -6.59 -11.94
N SER A 150 -14.31 -6.01 -13.11
CA SER A 150 -15.27 -5.13 -13.77
C SER A 150 -16.49 -5.90 -14.24
N VAL A 151 -17.65 -5.23 -14.35
CA VAL A 151 -18.80 -5.75 -15.09
C VAL A 151 -18.46 -6.01 -16.57
N GLU A 152 -17.44 -5.36 -17.13
CA GLU A 152 -16.96 -5.58 -18.50
C GLU A 152 -16.04 -6.81 -18.64
N HIS A 153 -15.67 -7.47 -17.53
CA HIS A 153 -14.84 -8.66 -17.58
C HIS A 153 -15.56 -9.79 -18.36
N PRO A 154 -14.88 -10.53 -19.27
CA PRO A 154 -15.50 -11.61 -20.04
C PRO A 154 -16.22 -12.65 -19.17
N TRP A 155 -15.68 -12.98 -17.99
CA TRP A 155 -16.35 -13.91 -17.06
C TRP A 155 -17.72 -13.37 -16.61
N PHE A 156 -17.84 -12.09 -16.29
CA PHE A 156 -19.11 -11.50 -15.88
C PHE A 156 -20.06 -11.37 -17.06
N GLN A 157 -19.56 -10.96 -18.23
CA GLN A 157 -20.36 -10.84 -19.44
C GLN A 157 -20.94 -12.20 -19.88
N GLU A 158 -20.19 -13.30 -19.72
CA GLU A 158 -20.69 -14.64 -19.96
C GLU A 158 -21.66 -15.09 -18.85
N ALA A 159 -21.31 -14.87 -17.58
CA ALA A 159 -22.12 -15.26 -16.43
C ALA A 159 -23.54 -14.67 -16.43
N ARG A 160 -23.70 -13.43 -16.91
CA ARG A 160 -24.99 -12.72 -16.94
C ARG A 160 -25.94 -13.21 -18.04
N GLN A 161 -25.43 -13.89 -19.08
CA GLN A 161 -26.25 -14.33 -20.24
C GLN A 161 -27.16 -15.51 -19.91
N SER A 162 -26.72 -16.42 -19.03
CA SER A 162 -27.47 -17.62 -18.70
C SER A 162 -27.14 -18.13 -17.29
N PRO A 163 -28.15 -18.60 -16.53
CA PRO A 163 -27.88 -19.32 -15.28
C PRO A 163 -27.09 -20.63 -15.48
N ASP A 164 -27.10 -21.20 -16.68
CA ASP A 164 -26.37 -22.42 -17.04
C ASP A 164 -24.94 -22.14 -17.52
N SER A 165 -24.50 -20.87 -17.57
CA SER A 165 -23.13 -20.53 -17.97
C SER A 165 -22.10 -21.14 -17.02
N PRO A 166 -21.00 -21.73 -17.53
CA PRO A 166 -19.87 -22.18 -16.70
C PRO A 166 -19.30 -21.09 -15.80
N LYS A 167 -19.42 -19.83 -16.20
CA LYS A 167 -18.95 -18.67 -15.42
C LYS A 167 -19.99 -18.14 -14.43
N ARG A 168 -21.24 -18.67 -14.44
CA ARG A 168 -22.30 -18.20 -13.54
C ARG A 168 -21.87 -18.23 -12.08
N ALA A 169 -21.33 -19.35 -11.63
CA ALA A 169 -20.88 -19.56 -10.26
C ALA A 169 -19.57 -18.83 -9.90
N TYR A 170 -18.95 -18.09 -10.83
CA TYR A 170 -17.80 -17.21 -10.53
C TYR A 170 -18.20 -15.97 -9.75
N TYR A 171 -19.49 -15.63 -9.79
CA TYR A 171 -20.07 -14.48 -9.10
C TYR A 171 -21.21 -14.92 -8.19
N ILE A 172 -21.65 -14.02 -7.30
CA ILE A 172 -22.70 -14.32 -6.33
C ILE A 172 -23.98 -13.63 -6.78
N TRP A 173 -25.02 -14.46 -7.05
CA TRP A 173 -26.30 -14.02 -7.56
C TRP A 173 -27.43 -14.26 -6.54
N SER A 174 -28.49 -13.45 -6.62
CA SER A 174 -29.69 -13.57 -5.79
C SER A 174 -30.93 -13.07 -6.52
N GLU A 175 -32.10 -13.62 -6.18
CA GLU A 175 -33.40 -13.10 -6.63
C GLU A 175 -33.76 -11.80 -5.94
N THR A 176 -33.22 -11.56 -4.74
CA THR A 176 -33.49 -10.37 -3.92
C THR A 176 -32.19 -9.80 -3.36
N PRO A 177 -32.17 -8.48 -3.00
CA PRO A 177 -30.95 -7.85 -2.45
C PRO A 177 -30.77 -8.09 -0.93
N ASP A 178 -31.43 -9.09 -0.34
CA ASP A 178 -31.53 -9.24 1.12
C ASP A 178 -30.47 -10.17 1.72
N LYS A 179 -29.70 -10.87 0.89
CA LYS A 179 -28.62 -11.75 1.38
C LYS A 179 -27.48 -10.95 2.01
N PHE A 180 -26.79 -11.58 2.95
CA PHE A 180 -25.68 -10.99 3.71
C PHE A 180 -26.02 -9.69 4.45
N PRO A 181 -27.12 -9.66 5.24
CA PRO A 181 -27.59 -8.43 5.88
C PRO A 181 -26.62 -7.87 6.93
N LYS A 182 -25.65 -8.66 7.41
CA LYS A 182 -24.60 -8.22 8.32
C LYS A 182 -23.38 -7.62 7.61
N ALA A 183 -23.28 -7.78 6.29
CA ALA A 183 -22.21 -7.18 5.51
C ALA A 183 -22.43 -5.66 5.39
N ARG A 184 -21.57 -4.87 6.01
CA ARG A 184 -21.66 -3.40 5.98
C ARG A 184 -21.52 -2.86 4.55
N VAL A 185 -22.17 -1.75 4.26
CA VAL A 185 -21.94 -1.00 3.00
C VAL A 185 -20.63 -0.25 3.13
N LEU A 186 -19.65 -0.58 2.27
CA LEU A 186 -18.33 0.05 2.30
C LEU A 186 -18.36 1.45 1.66
N MET A 187 -19.13 1.63 0.59
CA MET A 187 -19.20 2.87 -0.18
C MET A 187 -20.30 3.82 0.36
N LYS A 188 -20.27 4.09 1.67
CA LYS A 188 -21.24 4.94 2.36
C LYS A 188 -21.34 6.33 1.72
N GLY A 189 -22.59 6.77 1.47
CA GLY A 189 -22.87 8.06 0.85
C GLY A 189 -22.61 8.11 -0.67
N ILE A 190 -22.15 7.00 -1.25
CA ILE A 190 -21.97 6.81 -2.71
C ILE A 190 -22.99 5.79 -3.21
N LEU A 191 -23.13 4.66 -2.52
CA LEU A 191 -24.08 3.58 -2.84
C LEU A 191 -25.05 3.32 -1.68
N GLU A 192 -26.23 2.80 -2.01
CA GLU A 192 -27.28 2.47 -1.05
C GLU A 192 -27.14 1.08 -0.45
N GLY A 193 -26.44 0.15 -1.12
CA GLY A 193 -26.32 -1.25 -0.70
C GLY A 193 -25.20 -2.00 -1.40
N ASN A 194 -25.15 -3.31 -1.15
CA ASN A 194 -24.14 -4.22 -1.69
C ASN A 194 -24.67 -5.06 -2.89
N TRP A 195 -25.85 -4.76 -3.40
CA TRP A 195 -26.52 -5.54 -4.44
C TRP A 195 -27.05 -4.64 -5.55
N THR A 196 -26.74 -4.99 -6.78
CA THR A 196 -27.24 -4.30 -7.98
C THR A 196 -28.00 -5.28 -8.86
N LYS A 197 -29.16 -4.86 -9.34
CA LYS A 197 -29.96 -5.63 -10.29
C LYS A 197 -29.31 -5.61 -11.66
N ASP A 198 -29.06 -6.77 -12.20
CA ASP A 198 -28.59 -6.92 -13.57
C ASP A 198 -29.77 -7.03 -14.53
N GLU A 199 -29.86 -6.09 -15.46
CA GLU A 199 -30.97 -6.02 -16.43
C GLU A 199 -30.97 -7.17 -17.46
N VAL A 200 -29.82 -7.84 -17.67
CA VAL A 200 -29.71 -8.96 -18.62
C VAL A 200 -30.22 -10.24 -18.01
N SER A 201 -29.74 -10.59 -16.81
CA SER A 201 -30.14 -11.83 -16.10
C SER A 201 -31.43 -11.66 -15.32
N GLY A 202 -31.83 -10.43 -14.98
CA GLY A 202 -32.98 -10.11 -14.12
C GLY A 202 -32.75 -10.37 -12.63
N GLN A 203 -31.58 -10.93 -12.26
CA GLN A 203 -31.19 -11.19 -10.87
C GLN A 203 -30.29 -10.08 -10.34
N TYR A 204 -30.04 -10.11 -9.00
CA TYR A 204 -29.09 -9.23 -8.35
C TYR A 204 -27.72 -9.93 -8.25
N TYR A 205 -26.62 -9.16 -8.45
CA TYR A 205 -25.26 -9.61 -8.14
C TYR A 205 -24.69 -8.84 -6.95
N LEU A 206 -23.83 -9.51 -6.20
CA LEU A 206 -23.14 -8.92 -5.05
C LEU A 206 -21.96 -8.08 -5.52
N HIS A 207 -21.80 -6.91 -4.89
CA HIS A 207 -20.59 -6.10 -4.93
C HIS A 207 -20.33 -5.51 -3.54
N ARG A 208 -19.08 -5.48 -3.09
CA ARG A 208 -18.70 -4.86 -1.83
C ARG A 208 -18.24 -3.41 -2.04
N PHE A 209 -17.72 -3.13 -3.22
CA PHE A 209 -17.28 -1.81 -3.67
C PHE A 209 -18.32 -1.21 -4.64
N TYR A 210 -17.90 -0.62 -5.74
CA TYR A 210 -18.85 -0.02 -6.69
C TYR A 210 -19.78 -1.05 -7.35
N ASP A 211 -20.93 -0.58 -7.80
CA ASP A 211 -21.92 -1.40 -8.52
C ASP A 211 -21.43 -1.96 -9.86
N PHE A 212 -20.36 -1.39 -10.42
CA PHE A 212 -19.69 -1.93 -11.60
C PHE A 212 -18.52 -2.90 -11.26
N GLN A 213 -18.37 -3.31 -9.99
CA GLN A 213 -17.31 -4.21 -9.50
C GLN A 213 -17.92 -5.47 -8.84
N PRO A 214 -18.50 -6.42 -9.62
CA PRO A 214 -19.08 -7.64 -9.08
C PRO A 214 -18.03 -8.49 -8.35
N ASP A 215 -18.37 -8.93 -7.15
CA ASP A 215 -17.50 -9.73 -6.30
C ASP A 215 -17.34 -11.16 -6.82
N LEU A 216 -16.11 -11.65 -6.83
CA LEU A 216 -15.78 -13.04 -7.13
C LEU A 216 -16.25 -13.98 -6.01
N ASN A 217 -16.68 -15.17 -6.41
CA ASN A 217 -17.15 -16.22 -5.52
C ASN A 217 -16.09 -17.28 -5.26
N TYR A 218 -15.27 -17.11 -4.25
CA TYR A 218 -14.23 -18.07 -3.86
C TYR A 218 -14.80 -19.39 -3.26
N GLN A 219 -16.10 -19.51 -3.04
CA GLN A 219 -16.72 -20.80 -2.74
C GLN A 219 -16.69 -21.73 -3.98
N ASN A 220 -16.50 -21.17 -5.16
CA ASN A 220 -16.23 -21.93 -6.37
C ASN A 220 -14.72 -22.18 -6.51
N PRO A 221 -14.23 -23.42 -6.44
CA PRO A 221 -12.81 -23.72 -6.50
C PRO A 221 -12.13 -23.27 -7.81
N ALA A 222 -12.87 -23.20 -8.92
CA ALA A 222 -12.34 -22.70 -10.18
C ALA A 222 -11.89 -21.24 -10.09
N VAL A 223 -12.52 -20.42 -9.24
CA VAL A 223 -12.10 -19.03 -9.01
C VAL A 223 -10.73 -18.98 -8.31
N LEU A 224 -10.51 -19.83 -7.30
CA LEU A 224 -9.21 -19.92 -6.62
C LEU A 224 -8.10 -20.33 -7.59
N VAL A 225 -8.35 -21.33 -8.43
CA VAL A 225 -7.37 -21.79 -9.44
C VAL A 225 -7.05 -20.69 -10.45
N GLU A 226 -8.07 -20.04 -11.03
CA GLU A 226 -7.88 -18.97 -12.02
C GLU A 226 -7.10 -17.78 -11.44
N MET A 227 -7.46 -17.35 -10.24
CA MET A 227 -6.76 -16.23 -9.58
C MET A 227 -5.32 -16.60 -9.21
N THR A 228 -5.08 -17.85 -8.74
CA THR A 228 -3.71 -18.31 -8.48
C THR A 228 -2.90 -18.39 -9.78
N ALA A 229 -3.49 -18.92 -10.85
CA ALA A 229 -2.83 -19.00 -12.15
C ALA A 229 -2.51 -17.60 -12.71
N MET A 230 -3.37 -16.62 -12.51
CA MET A 230 -3.12 -15.22 -12.87
C MET A 230 -1.88 -14.67 -12.13
N LEU A 231 -1.78 -14.88 -10.81
CA LEU A 231 -0.61 -14.47 -10.03
C LEU A 231 0.68 -15.12 -10.53
N ILE A 232 0.61 -16.42 -10.85
CA ILE A 232 1.74 -17.19 -11.40
C ILE A 232 2.17 -16.64 -12.76
N ARG A 233 1.23 -16.30 -13.66
CA ARG A 233 1.55 -15.70 -14.97
C ARG A 233 2.30 -14.39 -14.85
N TRP A 234 1.90 -13.52 -13.93
CA TRP A 234 2.63 -12.26 -13.68
C TRP A 234 3.99 -12.52 -13.03
N LYS A 235 4.12 -13.52 -12.16
CA LYS A 235 5.42 -13.96 -11.63
C LYS A 235 6.35 -14.47 -12.74
N ILE A 236 5.85 -15.27 -13.70
CA ILE A 236 6.63 -15.72 -14.86
C ILE A 236 7.12 -14.54 -15.70
N ARG A 237 6.28 -13.54 -15.93
CA ARG A 237 6.64 -12.30 -16.61
C ARG A 237 7.68 -11.47 -15.84
N GLY A 238 7.78 -11.70 -14.53
CA GLY A 238 8.89 -11.22 -13.73
C GLY A 238 8.58 -10.12 -12.73
N ILE A 239 7.33 -9.92 -12.33
CA ILE A 239 7.06 -9.06 -11.18
C ILE A 239 7.63 -9.67 -9.89
N ASP A 240 8.04 -8.83 -8.95
CA ASP A 240 8.61 -9.25 -7.68
C ASP A 240 7.55 -9.41 -6.58
N GLY A 241 6.34 -8.94 -6.82
CA GLY A 241 5.22 -9.10 -5.90
C GLY A 241 3.95 -8.39 -6.35
N ILE A 242 2.94 -8.53 -5.52
CA ILE A 242 1.64 -7.89 -5.69
C ILE A 242 1.24 -7.14 -4.42
N ARG A 243 0.55 -6.04 -4.58
CA ARG A 243 -0.35 -5.51 -3.56
C ARG A 243 -1.72 -6.12 -3.82
N ALA A 244 -2.14 -7.00 -2.92
CA ALA A 244 -3.43 -7.67 -3.01
C ALA A 244 -4.51 -6.74 -2.45
N ASP A 245 -5.34 -6.21 -3.33
CA ASP A 245 -6.45 -5.33 -2.99
C ASP A 245 -7.58 -6.13 -2.33
N ALA A 246 -8.18 -5.54 -1.29
CA ALA A 246 -9.42 -6.02 -0.69
C ALA A 246 -9.37 -7.45 -0.10
N VAL A 247 -8.22 -7.87 0.45
CA VAL A 247 -8.01 -9.22 1.03
C VAL A 247 -9.06 -9.62 2.07
N PRO A 248 -9.58 -8.75 2.95
CA PRO A 248 -10.58 -9.13 3.94
C PRO A 248 -11.90 -9.62 3.38
N PHE A 249 -12.19 -9.43 2.08
CA PHE A 249 -13.52 -9.61 1.50
C PHE A 249 -13.66 -10.85 0.60
N LEU A 250 -12.66 -11.75 0.50
CA LEU A 250 -12.62 -12.84 -0.48
C LEU A 250 -13.75 -13.87 -0.28
N TRP A 251 -14.01 -14.30 0.96
CA TRP A 251 -15.03 -15.29 1.26
C TRP A 251 -16.32 -14.65 1.77
N LYS A 252 -17.46 -15.09 1.26
CA LYS A 252 -18.78 -14.58 1.65
C LYS A 252 -19.60 -15.72 2.23
N GLU A 253 -20.15 -15.52 3.43
CA GLU A 253 -20.95 -16.54 4.12
C GLU A 253 -22.15 -15.89 4.81
N GLU A 254 -23.33 -16.48 4.59
CA GLU A 254 -24.57 -15.99 5.16
C GLU A 254 -24.52 -15.99 6.70
N GLY A 255 -25.05 -14.93 7.30
CA GLY A 255 -25.05 -14.77 8.75
C GLY A 255 -23.76 -14.21 9.34
N THR A 256 -22.74 -13.95 8.53
CA THR A 256 -21.46 -13.31 8.91
C THR A 256 -21.37 -11.88 8.39
N THR A 257 -20.29 -11.17 8.74
CA THR A 257 -19.96 -9.84 8.19
C THR A 257 -19.39 -9.89 6.78
N CYS A 258 -19.04 -11.09 6.30
CA CYS A 258 -18.26 -11.29 5.05
C CYS A 258 -16.92 -10.54 5.04
N GLU A 259 -16.29 -10.40 6.20
CA GLU A 259 -14.98 -9.75 6.35
C GLU A 259 -14.07 -10.60 7.24
N SER A 260 -12.84 -10.82 6.81
CA SER A 260 -11.77 -11.54 7.54
C SER A 260 -12.21 -12.91 8.09
N LEU A 261 -12.97 -13.66 7.31
CA LEU A 261 -13.38 -15.00 7.69
C LEU A 261 -12.17 -15.96 7.63
N PRO A 262 -12.18 -17.07 8.37
CA PRO A 262 -11.06 -18.04 8.37
C PRO A 262 -10.65 -18.48 6.96
N GLN A 263 -11.60 -18.63 6.06
CA GLN A 263 -11.36 -19.04 4.68
C GLN A 263 -10.56 -17.99 3.88
N ASN A 264 -10.64 -16.70 4.23
CA ASN A 264 -9.80 -15.67 3.61
C ASN A 264 -8.31 -15.98 3.84
N HIS A 265 -7.97 -16.37 5.08
CA HIS A 265 -6.62 -16.75 5.46
C HIS A 265 -6.15 -18.00 4.71
N THR A 266 -7.01 -19.01 4.60
CA THR A 266 -6.70 -20.25 3.85
C THR A 266 -6.46 -19.96 2.36
N ILE A 267 -7.25 -19.06 1.74
CA ILE A 267 -7.05 -18.60 0.36
C ILE A 267 -5.68 -17.92 0.19
N VAL A 268 -5.34 -17.00 1.09
CA VAL A 268 -4.05 -16.28 1.03
C VAL A 268 -2.88 -17.24 1.23
N LYS A 269 -2.99 -18.21 2.16
CA LYS A 269 -1.99 -19.29 2.32
C LYS A 269 -1.84 -20.11 1.05
N PHE A 270 -2.92 -20.36 0.32
CA PHE A 270 -2.87 -21.08 -0.95
C PHE A 270 -2.09 -20.29 -2.01
N PHE A 271 -2.38 -19.00 -2.18
CA PHE A 271 -1.59 -18.13 -3.07
C PHE A 271 -0.12 -18.13 -2.70
N ARG A 272 0.17 -17.93 -1.40
CA ARG A 272 1.54 -17.92 -0.88
C ARG A 272 2.26 -19.23 -1.14
N ALA A 273 1.65 -20.36 -0.83
CA ALA A 273 2.27 -21.68 -1.01
C ALA A 273 2.55 -22.01 -2.50
N ALA A 274 1.67 -21.57 -3.41
CA ALA A 274 1.87 -21.74 -4.85
C ALA A 274 3.04 -20.89 -5.38
N LEU A 275 3.12 -19.64 -4.95
CA LEU A 275 4.21 -18.73 -5.33
C LEU A 275 5.55 -19.17 -4.74
N ASP A 276 5.59 -19.55 -3.46
CA ASP A 276 6.81 -20.03 -2.80
C ASP A 276 7.28 -21.39 -3.35
N TYR A 277 6.36 -22.23 -3.84
CA TYR A 277 6.74 -23.44 -4.55
C TYR A 277 7.55 -23.14 -5.79
N LEU A 278 7.21 -22.09 -6.53
CA LEU A 278 7.96 -21.66 -7.73
C LEU A 278 9.28 -21.00 -7.33
N GLU A 279 9.23 -19.93 -6.60
CA GLU A 279 10.40 -19.17 -6.13
C GLU A 279 10.03 -18.35 -4.88
N PRO A 280 10.66 -18.60 -3.72
CA PRO A 280 10.42 -17.80 -2.50
C PRO A 280 10.72 -16.31 -2.69
N GLY A 281 10.06 -15.47 -1.88
CA GLY A 281 10.31 -14.02 -1.86
C GLY A 281 9.46 -13.21 -2.83
N THR A 282 8.45 -13.83 -3.49
CA THR A 282 7.41 -13.06 -4.18
C THR A 282 6.50 -12.40 -3.15
N LEU A 283 6.56 -11.08 -3.05
CA LEU A 283 5.80 -10.33 -2.05
C LEU A 283 4.29 -10.42 -2.30
N ILE A 284 3.54 -10.77 -1.28
CA ILE A 284 2.10 -10.49 -1.17
C ILE A 284 1.94 -9.41 -0.11
N LEU A 285 1.60 -8.20 -0.53
CA LEU A 285 1.32 -7.07 0.35
C LEU A 285 -0.20 -6.94 0.53
N ALA A 286 -0.69 -7.26 1.73
CA ALA A 286 -2.12 -7.21 2.02
C ALA A 286 -2.62 -5.77 2.21
N GLU A 287 -3.70 -5.44 1.52
CA GLU A 287 -4.55 -4.34 1.94
C GLU A 287 -5.67 -4.85 2.84
N ALA A 288 -5.51 -4.59 4.14
CA ALA A 288 -6.49 -4.90 5.17
C ALA A 288 -6.64 -3.69 6.10
N CYS A 289 -7.65 -2.85 5.84
CA CYS A 289 -7.94 -1.68 6.68
C CYS A 289 -8.69 -2.12 7.93
N GLN A 290 -7.93 -2.64 8.90
CA GLN A 290 -8.43 -3.18 10.17
C GLN A 290 -7.48 -2.81 11.31
N PRO A 291 -7.90 -2.96 12.59
CA PRO A 291 -7.01 -2.79 13.72
C PRO A 291 -5.79 -3.72 13.64
N PRO A 292 -4.60 -3.31 14.10
CA PRO A 292 -3.37 -4.11 13.98
C PRO A 292 -3.49 -5.52 14.54
N ARG A 293 -4.27 -5.71 15.60
CA ARG A 293 -4.54 -7.03 16.20
C ARG A 293 -5.28 -8.00 15.28
N GLU A 294 -6.04 -7.47 14.34
CA GLU A 294 -6.72 -8.26 13.31
C GLU A 294 -5.83 -8.45 12.08
N VAL A 295 -5.10 -7.37 11.68
CA VAL A 295 -4.20 -7.42 10.54
C VAL A 295 -3.05 -8.41 10.74
N VAL A 296 -2.53 -8.58 11.97
CA VAL A 296 -1.46 -9.55 12.24
C VAL A 296 -1.81 -10.98 11.85
N ALA A 297 -3.10 -11.34 11.81
CA ALA A 297 -3.54 -12.65 11.34
C ALA A 297 -3.17 -12.90 9.87
N TYR A 298 -3.07 -11.84 9.03
CA TYR A 298 -2.66 -11.96 7.63
C TYR A 298 -1.17 -12.21 7.41
N PHE A 299 -0.37 -12.19 8.46
CA PHE A 299 1.00 -12.71 8.40
C PHE A 299 1.06 -14.21 8.68
N GLY A 300 0.02 -14.78 9.35
CA GLY A 300 0.00 -16.16 9.81
C GLY A 300 1.21 -16.48 10.69
N GLU A 301 1.80 -17.64 10.48
CA GLU A 301 3.09 -18.05 11.06
C GLU A 301 4.26 -17.73 10.10
N GLY A 302 4.15 -16.66 9.28
CA GLY A 302 5.04 -16.34 8.17
C GLY A 302 4.63 -17.04 6.86
N ASP A 303 3.43 -17.57 6.80
CA ASP A 303 2.94 -18.43 5.72
C ASP A 303 1.74 -17.87 4.95
N GLU A 304 1.37 -16.62 5.24
CA GLU A 304 0.37 -15.82 4.51
C GLU A 304 1.04 -14.67 3.75
N CYS A 305 0.61 -13.43 3.99
CA CYS A 305 1.25 -12.26 3.40
C CYS A 305 2.60 -11.97 4.06
N GLN A 306 3.59 -11.56 3.29
CA GLN A 306 4.85 -11.06 3.83
C GLN A 306 4.73 -9.62 4.31
N GLY A 307 3.81 -8.85 3.72
CA GLY A 307 3.58 -7.45 4.06
C GLY A 307 2.13 -7.14 4.33
N ALA A 308 1.89 -6.17 5.20
CA ALA A 308 0.57 -5.56 5.39
C ALA A 308 0.71 -4.08 5.73
N TYR A 309 -0.28 -3.28 5.36
CA TYR A 309 -0.30 -1.86 5.71
C TYR A 309 -0.55 -1.64 7.20
N HIS A 310 0.19 -0.72 7.78
CA HIS A 310 -0.08 -0.23 9.12
C HIS A 310 -1.03 0.99 9.08
N PHE A 311 -2.28 0.78 8.65
CA PHE A 311 -3.27 1.86 8.54
C PHE A 311 -3.49 2.66 9.82
N THR A 312 -3.23 2.05 10.97
CA THR A 312 -3.48 2.69 12.28
C THR A 312 -2.39 3.69 12.67
N VAL A 313 -1.14 3.51 12.20
CA VAL A 313 -0.04 4.45 12.51
C VAL A 313 -0.13 5.72 11.67
N MET A 314 -0.59 5.63 10.44
CA MET A 314 -0.66 6.77 9.50
C MET A 314 -1.45 7.96 10.09
N PRO A 315 -2.72 7.86 10.51
CA PRO A 315 -3.46 8.99 11.08
C PRO A 315 -2.85 9.48 12.40
N ARG A 316 -2.13 8.62 13.14
CA ARG A 316 -1.49 9.01 14.40
C ARG A 316 -0.20 9.79 14.19
N ILE A 317 0.50 9.60 13.07
CA ILE A 317 1.57 10.51 12.66
C ILE A 317 1.00 11.92 12.43
N PHE A 318 -0.14 12.06 11.76
CA PHE A 318 -0.79 13.36 11.62
C PHE A 318 -1.30 13.90 12.96
N ARG A 319 -1.77 13.03 13.86
CA ARG A 319 -2.23 13.46 15.18
C ARG A 319 -1.10 14.03 16.03
N VAL A 320 0.08 13.40 16.07
CA VAL A 320 1.21 13.95 16.85
C VAL A 320 1.70 15.28 16.32
N LEU A 321 1.60 15.51 15.00
CA LEU A 321 1.93 16.79 14.38
C LEU A 321 0.90 17.89 14.70
N ALA A 322 -0.39 17.51 14.78
CA ALA A 322 -1.47 18.44 15.08
C ALA A 322 -1.53 18.83 16.57
N GLU A 323 -1.28 17.85 17.45
CA GLU A 323 -1.29 18.05 18.92
C GLU A 323 0.07 18.49 19.47
N GLU A 324 1.13 18.45 18.65
CA GLU A 324 2.52 18.65 19.10
C GLU A 324 2.88 17.69 20.27
N ASN A 325 2.42 16.43 20.21
CA ASN A 325 2.45 15.49 21.32
C ASN A 325 2.75 14.07 20.85
N ALA A 326 3.82 13.46 21.34
CA ALA A 326 4.32 12.13 20.96
C ALA A 326 3.39 10.95 21.31
N THR A 327 2.52 11.12 22.30
CA THR A 327 1.78 10.03 22.96
C THR A 327 1.01 9.12 21.98
N ALA A 328 0.43 9.68 20.91
CA ALA A 328 -0.37 8.89 19.98
C ALA A 328 0.47 7.89 19.17
N VAL A 329 1.71 8.25 18.78
CA VAL A 329 2.64 7.33 18.11
C VAL A 329 3.22 6.35 19.11
N GLU A 330 3.62 6.79 20.30
CA GLU A 330 4.12 5.92 21.36
C GLU A 330 3.10 4.82 21.69
N MET A 331 1.83 5.19 21.87
CA MET A 331 0.76 4.25 22.18
C MET A 331 0.56 3.21 21.07
N VAL A 332 0.46 3.64 19.80
CA VAL A 332 0.16 2.73 18.68
C VAL A 332 1.29 1.74 18.42
N MET A 333 2.53 2.12 18.72
CA MET A 333 3.72 1.28 18.52
C MET A 333 4.03 0.36 19.71
N THR A 334 3.20 0.33 20.76
CA THR A 334 3.36 -0.64 21.84
C THR A 334 2.94 -2.04 21.39
N PRO A 335 3.57 -3.13 21.90
CA PRO A 335 3.13 -4.50 21.58
C PRO A 335 1.69 -4.82 22.01
N SER A 336 1.16 -4.09 23.00
CA SER A 336 -0.24 -4.20 23.41
C SER A 336 -1.23 -3.67 22.38
N PHE A 337 -0.80 -2.77 21.49
CA PHE A 337 -1.64 -2.18 20.44
C PHE A 337 -1.30 -2.78 19.06
N THR A 338 -0.03 -2.81 18.70
CA THR A 338 0.52 -3.44 17.50
C THR A 338 1.34 -4.67 17.94
N PRO A 339 0.75 -5.87 17.86
CA PRO A 339 1.46 -7.10 18.23
C PRO A 339 2.69 -7.35 17.36
N ASP A 340 3.62 -8.14 17.88
CA ASP A 340 4.78 -8.62 17.13
C ASP A 340 4.34 -9.45 15.92
N ILE A 341 5.13 -9.41 14.86
CA ILE A 341 4.92 -10.16 13.62
C ILE A 341 6.08 -11.13 13.37
N PRO A 342 5.92 -12.19 12.56
CA PRO A 342 7.01 -13.07 12.19
C PRO A 342 8.22 -12.30 11.64
N LEU A 343 9.43 -12.79 11.91
CA LEU A 343 10.69 -12.08 11.62
C LEU A 343 10.88 -11.77 10.12
N ASP A 344 10.38 -12.64 9.27
CA ASP A 344 10.39 -12.51 7.80
C ASP A 344 9.20 -11.73 7.25
N CYS A 345 8.33 -11.18 8.10
CA CYS A 345 7.23 -10.30 7.72
C CYS A 345 7.55 -8.83 7.99
N GLN A 346 6.78 -7.92 7.40
CA GLN A 346 6.99 -6.49 7.60
C GLN A 346 5.70 -5.68 7.51
N TRP A 347 5.58 -4.68 8.37
CA TRP A 347 4.62 -3.59 8.20
C TRP A 347 5.05 -2.67 7.06
N PHE A 348 4.10 -2.15 6.31
CA PHE A 348 4.32 -1.11 5.32
C PHE A 348 3.68 0.19 5.80
N ILE A 349 4.47 1.26 5.86
CA ILE A 349 4.09 2.55 6.43
C ILE A 349 4.11 3.62 5.33
N PHE A 350 3.10 4.46 5.32
CA PHE A 350 2.97 5.57 4.37
C PHE A 350 2.33 6.77 5.05
N LEU A 351 2.58 7.97 4.52
CA LEU A 351 1.90 9.20 4.94
C LEU A 351 0.65 9.42 4.09
N ARG A 352 0.79 9.26 2.79
CA ARG A 352 -0.29 9.37 1.82
C ARG A 352 -0.21 8.23 0.79
N CYS A 353 -1.35 7.96 0.15
CA CYS A 353 -1.49 7.02 -0.94
C CYS A 353 -2.49 7.56 -1.97
N HIS A 354 -2.89 6.73 -2.92
CA HIS A 354 -3.89 7.04 -3.95
C HIS A 354 -5.33 7.20 -3.43
N ASP A 355 -5.56 6.83 -2.17
CA ASP A 355 -6.83 6.97 -1.45
C ASP A 355 -6.79 8.10 -0.42
N GLU A 356 -7.83 8.23 0.36
CA GLU A 356 -7.95 9.20 1.43
C GLU A 356 -6.93 8.96 2.57
N LEU A 357 -6.71 9.96 3.41
CA LEU A 357 -6.20 9.76 4.76
C LEU A 357 -7.31 9.09 5.56
N THR A 358 -7.30 7.75 5.65
CA THR A 358 -8.36 7.03 6.35
C THR A 358 -8.33 7.30 7.85
N LEU A 359 -9.51 7.55 8.40
CA LEU A 359 -9.77 7.75 9.82
C LEU A 359 -10.64 6.62 10.40
N GLU A 360 -10.76 5.51 9.69
CA GLU A 360 -11.53 4.35 10.17
C GLU A 360 -10.86 3.69 11.38
N MET A 361 -9.52 3.64 11.39
CA MET A 361 -8.72 2.92 12.40
C MET A 361 -8.32 3.78 13.61
N VAL A 362 -9.03 4.87 13.85
CA VAL A 362 -8.89 5.71 15.04
C VAL A 362 -10.18 5.76 15.84
N THR A 363 -10.10 6.16 17.10
CA THR A 363 -11.30 6.33 17.93
C THR A 363 -12.20 7.45 17.39
N PRO A 364 -13.51 7.45 17.72
CA PRO A 364 -14.41 8.54 17.31
C PRO A 364 -13.91 9.94 17.68
N ALA A 365 -13.31 10.10 18.87
CA ALA A 365 -12.77 11.37 19.33
C ALA A 365 -11.52 11.79 18.53
N GLU A 366 -10.62 10.85 18.23
CA GLU A 366 -9.45 11.10 17.34
C GLU A 366 -9.92 11.48 15.94
N ARG A 367 -10.93 10.79 15.41
CA ARG A 367 -11.52 11.05 14.09
C ARG A 367 -12.06 12.47 14.01
N GLU A 368 -12.90 12.86 14.95
CA GLU A 368 -13.47 14.21 15.00
C GLU A 368 -12.40 15.29 15.07
N PHE A 369 -11.39 15.09 15.93
CA PHE A 369 -10.26 16.00 16.06
C PHE A 369 -9.47 16.15 14.75
N LEU A 370 -9.03 15.02 14.16
CA LEU A 370 -8.24 15.01 12.92
C LEU A 370 -9.03 15.58 11.74
N TYR A 371 -10.28 15.18 11.63
CA TYR A 371 -11.16 15.70 10.58
C TYR A 371 -11.30 17.23 10.68
N LYS A 372 -11.60 17.74 11.86
CA LYS A 372 -11.75 19.19 12.10
C LYS A 372 -10.44 19.94 11.85
N PHE A 373 -9.30 19.37 12.20
CA PHE A 373 -8.00 20.03 12.09
C PHE A 373 -7.50 20.07 10.63
N TYR A 374 -7.65 18.98 9.88
CA TYR A 374 -7.05 18.81 8.56
C TYR A 374 -8.00 19.06 7.39
N THR A 375 -9.32 19.00 7.57
CA THR A 375 -10.27 19.25 6.48
C THR A 375 -10.46 20.75 6.27
N LYS A 376 -9.61 21.34 5.41
CA LYS A 376 -9.66 22.78 5.09
C LYS A 376 -10.65 23.10 3.99
N ASP A 377 -11.02 22.13 3.17
CA ASP A 377 -12.05 22.21 2.15
C ASP A 377 -13.09 21.08 2.41
N PRO A 378 -14.38 21.40 2.57
CA PRO A 378 -15.41 20.40 2.86
C PRO A 378 -15.54 19.35 1.75
N ARG A 379 -15.08 19.61 0.54
CA ARG A 379 -15.07 18.65 -0.58
C ARG A 379 -14.02 17.55 -0.41
N TRP A 380 -13.02 17.71 0.50
CA TRP A 380 -12.05 16.67 0.83
C TRP A 380 -12.65 15.57 1.70
N ASN A 381 -13.89 15.72 2.12
CA ASN A 381 -14.62 14.71 2.89
C ASN A 381 -14.77 13.42 2.08
N TYR A 382 -14.43 12.30 2.68
CA TYR A 382 -14.66 10.97 2.14
C TYR A 382 -15.49 10.15 3.13
N ARG A 383 -16.50 9.42 2.60
CA ARG A 383 -17.38 8.54 3.38
C ARG A 383 -17.90 9.19 4.68
N GLN A 384 -18.47 10.39 4.56
CA GLN A 384 -19.12 11.08 5.71
C GLN A 384 -18.17 11.27 6.92
N GLY A 385 -16.91 11.60 6.69
CA GLY A 385 -15.90 11.88 7.72
C GLY A 385 -15.01 10.69 8.08
N GLU A 386 -15.14 9.55 7.41
CA GLU A 386 -14.25 8.40 7.61
C GLU A 386 -12.86 8.62 6.96
N GLY A 387 -12.70 9.67 6.13
CA GLY A 387 -11.42 10.00 5.51
C GLY A 387 -11.30 11.42 5.01
N ILE A 388 -10.08 11.85 4.72
CA ILE A 388 -9.72 13.17 4.19
C ILE A 388 -8.92 13.01 2.90
N SER A 389 -9.46 13.45 1.78
CA SER A 389 -8.82 13.37 0.47
C SER A 389 -7.97 14.61 0.20
N ALA A 390 -6.76 14.62 0.77
CA ALA A 390 -5.81 15.70 0.59
C ALA A 390 -4.37 15.19 0.47
N ARG A 391 -3.56 15.84 -0.37
CA ARG A 391 -2.13 15.62 -0.52
C ARG A 391 -1.38 16.05 0.74
N LEU A 392 -0.19 15.48 0.95
CA LEU A 392 0.66 15.76 2.10
C LEU A 392 0.91 17.27 2.28
N VAL A 393 1.27 17.95 1.21
CA VAL A 393 1.54 19.40 1.21
C VAL A 393 0.32 20.21 1.65
N ASN A 394 -0.89 19.80 1.27
CA ASN A 394 -2.13 20.47 1.67
C ASN A 394 -2.47 20.25 3.14
N LEU A 395 -2.19 19.04 3.66
CA LEU A 395 -2.39 18.71 5.08
C LEU A 395 -1.42 19.48 5.98
N LEU A 396 -0.16 19.66 5.54
CA LEU A 396 0.91 20.24 6.34
C LEU A 396 1.23 21.72 5.99
N ASP A 397 0.28 22.42 5.38
CA ASP A 397 0.35 23.87 5.08
C ASP A 397 1.53 24.29 4.18
N GLY A 398 2.11 23.37 3.42
CA GLY A 398 3.31 23.64 2.62
C GLY A 398 4.55 23.96 3.47
N ASP A 399 4.56 23.64 4.77
CA ASP A 399 5.73 23.87 5.62
C ASP A 399 6.75 22.74 5.41
N PRO A 400 7.92 23.01 4.78
CA PRO A 400 8.92 21.97 4.50
C PRO A 400 9.48 21.32 5.77
N ARG A 401 9.45 22.02 6.93
CA ARG A 401 9.92 21.47 8.20
C ARG A 401 8.97 20.41 8.71
N LYS A 402 7.63 20.65 8.64
CA LYS A 402 6.61 19.67 9.03
C LYS A 402 6.60 18.46 8.07
N ILE A 403 6.76 18.70 6.75
CA ILE A 403 6.87 17.63 5.77
C ILE A 403 8.08 16.74 6.06
N ARG A 404 9.26 17.35 6.29
CA ARG A 404 10.47 16.64 6.67
C ARG A 404 10.30 15.86 7.98
N LEU A 405 9.65 16.43 8.98
CA LEU A 405 9.36 15.77 10.26
C LEU A 405 8.45 14.57 10.07
N ALA A 406 7.36 14.70 9.31
CA ALA A 406 6.46 13.58 9.00
C ALA A 406 7.20 12.41 8.32
N TYR A 407 8.02 12.70 7.31
CA TYR A 407 8.85 11.70 6.64
C TYR A 407 9.90 11.10 7.57
N SER A 408 10.51 11.89 8.46
CA SER A 408 11.45 11.36 9.45
C SER A 408 10.78 10.31 10.34
N ILE A 409 9.57 10.58 10.82
CA ILE A 409 8.81 9.61 11.61
C ILE A 409 8.57 8.34 10.78
N MET A 410 8.07 8.48 9.55
CA MET A 410 7.80 7.34 8.66
C MET A 410 9.05 6.52 8.35
N PHE A 411 10.19 7.17 8.06
CA PHE A 411 11.42 6.47 7.68
C PHE A 411 12.14 5.78 8.85
N THR A 412 11.82 6.14 10.09
CA THR A 412 12.54 5.62 11.25
C THR A 412 11.70 4.74 12.17
N LEU A 413 10.38 4.72 12.06
CA LEU A 413 9.53 3.71 12.69
C LEU A 413 9.75 2.32 12.05
N PRO A 414 9.48 1.21 12.79
CA PRO A 414 9.51 -0.14 12.23
C PRO A 414 8.54 -0.30 11.06
N GLY A 415 9.06 -0.59 9.88
CA GLY A 415 8.27 -0.80 8.68
C GLY A 415 8.98 -0.38 7.40
N THR A 416 8.50 -0.89 6.27
CA THR A 416 8.93 -0.49 4.93
C THR A 416 8.21 0.78 4.50
N PRO A 417 8.92 1.86 4.17
CA PRO A 417 8.32 3.13 3.81
C PRO A 417 7.80 3.10 2.37
N ILE A 418 6.60 3.68 2.17
CA ILE A 418 6.01 3.93 0.85
C ILE A 418 5.91 5.43 0.63
N ILE A 419 6.47 5.91 -0.47
CA ILE A 419 6.33 7.29 -0.94
C ILE A 419 5.26 7.28 -2.04
N TYR A 420 4.29 8.16 -1.94
CA TYR A 420 3.28 8.35 -2.97
C TYR A 420 3.76 9.38 -4.00
N TYR A 421 3.63 9.05 -5.29
CA TYR A 421 4.17 9.87 -6.38
C TYR A 421 3.79 11.36 -6.27
N GLY A 422 4.77 12.21 -6.48
CA GLY A 422 4.62 13.66 -6.43
C GLY A 422 4.66 14.26 -5.02
N ASP A 423 4.61 13.47 -3.94
CA ASP A 423 4.75 14.00 -2.58
C ASP A 423 6.19 14.50 -2.35
N GLU A 424 7.19 13.88 -2.99
CA GLU A 424 8.59 14.34 -3.00
C GLU A 424 8.77 15.68 -3.72
N LEU A 425 7.84 16.02 -4.61
CA LEU A 425 7.78 17.29 -5.33
C LEU A 425 6.84 18.31 -4.65
N ALA A 426 6.30 17.96 -3.49
CA ALA A 426 5.26 18.73 -2.80
C ALA A 426 4.03 19.03 -3.69
N LYS A 427 3.64 18.05 -4.55
CA LYS A 427 2.49 18.17 -5.45
C LYS A 427 1.21 18.45 -4.64
N PRO A 428 0.45 19.53 -4.92
CA PRO A 428 -0.81 19.81 -4.25
C PRO A 428 -1.96 18.97 -4.82
N ASN A 429 -3.12 19.09 -4.17
CA ASN A 429 -4.40 18.57 -4.69
C ASN A 429 -4.65 19.05 -6.12
N ASP A 430 -5.25 18.17 -6.93
CA ASP A 430 -5.56 18.47 -8.33
C ASP A 430 -7.08 18.64 -8.53
N GLU A 431 -7.52 19.89 -8.49
CA GLU A 431 -8.93 20.25 -8.70
C GLU A 431 -9.42 19.90 -10.12
N ALA A 432 -8.57 20.11 -11.12
CA ALA A 432 -8.93 19.85 -12.50
C ALA A 432 -9.15 18.36 -12.75
N PHE A 433 -8.28 17.51 -12.20
CA PHE A 433 -8.43 16.06 -12.28
C PHE A 433 -9.68 15.58 -11.55
N TYR A 434 -9.97 16.11 -10.36
CA TYR A 434 -11.20 15.79 -9.62
C TYR A 434 -12.46 16.12 -10.44
N GLN A 435 -12.55 17.30 -11.03
CA GLN A 435 -13.68 17.71 -11.84
C GLN A 435 -13.81 16.86 -13.13
N ASP A 436 -12.68 16.49 -13.73
CA ASP A 436 -12.68 15.62 -14.90
C ASP A 436 -13.16 14.22 -14.57
N ALA A 437 -12.72 13.65 -13.45
CA ALA A 437 -13.16 12.35 -12.98
C ALA A 437 -14.68 12.29 -12.77
N ILE A 438 -15.29 13.31 -12.17
CA ILE A 438 -16.75 13.40 -12.00
C ILE A 438 -17.45 13.41 -13.37
N ARG A 439 -16.96 14.21 -14.34
CA ARG A 439 -17.56 14.26 -15.69
C ARG A 439 -17.51 12.92 -16.40
N ARG A 440 -16.41 12.18 -16.22
CA ARG A 440 -16.16 10.90 -16.89
C ARG A 440 -16.94 9.75 -16.27
N THR A 441 -16.99 9.68 -14.94
CA THR A 441 -17.57 8.53 -14.21
C THR A 441 -18.98 8.76 -13.70
N GLY A 442 -19.40 10.02 -13.54
CA GLY A 442 -20.65 10.39 -12.88
C GLY A 442 -20.61 10.30 -11.35
N TYR A 443 -19.54 9.76 -10.75
CA TYR A 443 -19.41 9.63 -9.30
C TYR A 443 -18.65 10.80 -8.68
N VAL A 444 -19.11 11.27 -7.53
CA VAL A 444 -18.44 12.28 -6.71
C VAL A 444 -17.52 11.55 -5.72
N ASP A 445 -16.31 11.22 -6.18
CA ASP A 445 -15.28 10.58 -5.38
C ASP A 445 -14.15 11.57 -5.07
N SER A 446 -14.09 12.02 -3.82
CA SER A 446 -13.08 13.01 -3.38
C SER A 446 -11.64 12.51 -3.48
N ARG A 447 -11.38 11.20 -3.53
CA ARG A 447 -10.04 10.63 -3.70
C ARG A 447 -9.36 11.12 -4.97
N ASN A 448 -10.12 11.55 -5.97
CA ASN A 448 -9.57 12.12 -7.19
C ASN A 448 -8.82 13.45 -6.98
N PHE A 449 -8.98 14.14 -5.84
CA PHE A 449 -8.15 15.29 -5.48
C PHE A 449 -6.66 14.92 -5.29
N VAL A 450 -6.39 13.72 -4.76
CA VAL A 450 -5.01 13.29 -4.49
C VAL A 450 -4.35 12.58 -5.68
N ARG A 451 -5.10 12.36 -6.75
CA ARG A 451 -4.63 11.85 -8.03
C ARG A 451 -4.29 13.04 -8.95
N GLY A 452 -3.92 12.82 -10.17
CA GLY A 452 -3.62 13.89 -11.12
C GLY A 452 -2.17 13.89 -11.57
N ARG A 453 -1.91 14.47 -12.74
CA ARG A 453 -0.62 14.38 -13.44
C ARG A 453 0.45 15.25 -12.79
N ILE A 454 1.70 14.80 -12.87
CA ILE A 454 2.85 15.65 -12.59
C ILE A 454 3.09 16.56 -13.79
N ASP A 455 3.22 17.85 -13.52
CA ASP A 455 3.78 18.81 -14.47
C ASP A 455 5.30 18.77 -14.38
N TRP A 456 5.92 17.97 -15.26
CA TRP A 456 7.36 17.77 -15.23
C TRP A 456 8.15 19.01 -15.65
N GLU A 457 7.62 19.86 -16.50
CA GLU A 457 8.29 21.11 -16.87
C GLU A 457 8.45 22.03 -15.65
N GLN A 458 7.36 22.20 -14.90
CA GLN A 458 7.39 22.98 -13.66
C GLN A 458 8.22 22.29 -12.58
N ALA A 459 8.08 20.97 -12.40
CA ALA A 459 8.81 20.23 -11.39
C ALA A 459 10.33 20.27 -11.60
N GLU A 460 10.81 20.11 -12.82
CA GLU A 460 12.23 20.21 -13.16
C GLU A 460 12.76 21.64 -12.93
N CYS A 461 11.97 22.65 -13.27
CA CYS A 461 12.31 24.04 -12.97
C CYS A 461 12.44 24.26 -11.45
N ASP A 462 11.47 23.79 -10.66
CA ASP A 462 11.48 23.94 -9.22
C ASP A 462 12.66 23.22 -8.56
N LEU A 463 13.02 22.03 -9.05
CA LEU A 463 14.18 21.27 -8.56
C LEU A 463 15.55 21.96 -8.80
N LEU A 464 15.60 22.95 -9.69
CA LEU A 464 16.82 23.77 -9.88
C LEU A 464 16.91 24.95 -8.91
N HIS A 465 15.83 25.24 -8.14
CA HIS A 465 15.75 26.41 -7.29
C HIS A 465 15.76 26.03 -5.81
N PRO A 466 16.87 26.27 -5.06
CA PRO A 466 17.00 25.84 -3.66
C PRO A 466 15.92 26.37 -2.70
N ASN A 467 15.27 27.48 -3.04
CA ASN A 467 14.21 28.07 -2.24
C ASN A 467 12.81 27.54 -2.58
N SER A 468 12.67 26.72 -3.63
CA SER A 468 11.39 26.08 -3.96
C SER A 468 11.05 25.01 -2.92
N LEU A 469 9.75 24.79 -2.71
CA LEU A 469 9.31 23.76 -1.79
C LEU A 469 9.68 22.36 -2.31
N ALA A 470 9.54 22.12 -3.61
CA ALA A 470 9.92 20.85 -4.26
C ALA A 470 11.40 20.51 -4.04
N TYR A 471 12.31 21.49 -4.23
CA TYR A 471 13.73 21.27 -3.96
C TYR A 471 14.00 20.88 -2.50
N GLN A 472 13.42 21.61 -1.56
CA GLN A 472 13.65 21.38 -0.13
C GLN A 472 13.13 20.00 0.30
N VAL A 473 11.94 19.60 -0.17
CA VAL A 473 11.35 18.30 0.15
C VAL A 473 12.13 17.17 -0.53
N TYR A 474 12.42 17.27 -1.82
CA TYR A 474 13.15 16.26 -2.58
C TYR A 474 14.52 15.93 -1.95
N HIS A 475 15.33 16.95 -1.67
CA HIS A 475 16.66 16.73 -1.11
C HIS A 475 16.64 16.25 0.34
N ALA A 476 15.62 16.65 1.12
CA ALA A 476 15.43 16.09 2.45
C ALA A 476 15.12 14.58 2.39
N LEU A 477 14.22 14.18 1.49
CA LEU A 477 13.90 12.76 1.29
C LEU A 477 15.11 11.97 0.77
N GLN A 478 15.79 12.48 -0.25
CA GLN A 478 17.00 11.86 -0.80
C GLN A 478 18.04 11.58 0.30
N THR A 479 18.26 12.56 1.19
CA THR A 479 19.18 12.40 2.33
C THR A 479 18.69 11.33 3.29
N MET A 480 17.42 11.35 3.70
CA MET A 480 16.83 10.36 4.60
C MET A 480 16.87 8.95 4.02
N ILE A 481 16.54 8.81 2.75
CA ILE A 481 16.58 7.51 2.04
C ILE A 481 18.02 6.98 2.01
N ARG A 482 18.99 7.82 1.66
CA ARG A 482 20.41 7.46 1.64
C ARG A 482 20.87 6.93 3.01
N VAL A 483 20.55 7.65 4.08
CA VAL A 483 20.90 7.26 5.45
C VAL A 483 20.20 5.96 5.85
N ARG A 484 18.90 5.85 5.61
CA ARG A 484 18.15 4.63 5.95
C ARG A 484 18.75 3.38 5.27
N LYS A 485 19.13 3.49 3.99
CA LYS A 485 19.76 2.38 3.24
C LYS A 485 21.14 1.97 3.79
N GLN A 486 21.80 2.83 4.52
CA GLN A 486 23.12 2.56 5.14
C GLN A 486 23.01 1.93 6.53
N HIS A 487 21.83 1.94 7.14
CA HIS A 487 21.61 1.57 8.54
C HIS A 487 20.46 0.57 8.70
N HIS A 488 20.80 -0.72 8.77
CA HIS A 488 19.82 -1.81 8.94
C HIS A 488 18.98 -1.69 10.22
N ALA A 489 19.45 -0.95 11.22
CA ALA A 489 18.67 -0.64 12.41
C ALA A 489 17.30 -0.01 12.08
N PHE A 490 17.16 0.76 11.00
CA PHE A 490 15.89 1.36 10.60
C PHE A 490 14.93 0.36 9.92
N SER A 491 15.46 -0.68 9.27
CA SER A 491 14.67 -1.70 8.57
C SER A 491 14.32 -2.87 9.48
N TRP A 492 15.31 -3.40 10.21
CA TRP A 492 15.24 -4.64 10.97
C TRP A 492 15.19 -4.44 12.49
N GLY A 493 15.59 -3.27 12.97
CA GLY A 493 15.82 -3.02 14.39
C GLY A 493 14.56 -3.02 15.23
N THR A 494 14.74 -3.33 16.49
CA THR A 494 13.74 -3.12 17.55
C THR A 494 13.50 -1.63 17.77
N LEU A 495 12.42 -1.30 18.45
CA LEU A 495 12.03 0.07 18.81
C LEU A 495 11.98 0.20 20.34
N GLU A 496 12.68 1.19 20.88
CA GLU A 496 12.62 1.55 22.31
C GLU A 496 12.43 3.06 22.44
N PHE A 497 11.33 3.52 23.02
CA PHE A 497 11.09 4.94 23.25
C PHE A 497 12.02 5.51 24.33
N VAL A 498 12.49 6.74 24.10
CA VAL A 498 13.35 7.49 25.01
C VAL A 498 12.60 8.74 25.45
N HIS A 499 12.48 8.95 26.76
CA HIS A 499 11.79 10.09 27.30
C HIS A 499 12.75 11.13 27.84
N PHE A 500 12.53 12.37 27.45
CA PHE A 500 13.19 13.54 28.03
C PHE A 500 12.23 14.24 28.99
N TYR A 501 12.78 14.94 29.98
CA TYR A 501 11.99 15.56 31.04
C TYR A 501 12.10 17.07 31.00
N ASP A 502 11.00 17.75 31.30
CA ASP A 502 10.96 19.20 31.47
C ASP A 502 11.58 19.63 32.82
N ALA A 503 11.67 20.95 33.05
CA ALA A 503 12.21 21.50 34.29
C ALA A 503 11.40 21.09 35.56
N GLN A 504 10.18 20.61 35.39
CA GLN A 504 9.31 20.11 36.45
C GLN A 504 9.36 18.59 36.61
N GLN A 505 10.30 17.91 35.97
CA GLN A 505 10.48 16.44 35.97
C GLN A 505 9.26 15.69 35.38
N ARG A 506 8.53 16.30 34.45
CA ARG A 506 7.47 15.63 33.69
C ARG A 506 8.00 15.25 32.32
N ILE A 507 7.50 14.17 31.74
CA ILE A 507 7.84 13.78 30.37
C ILE A 507 7.54 14.93 29.42
N ASN A 508 8.54 15.36 28.64
CA ASN A 508 8.37 16.37 27.60
C ASN A 508 7.74 15.72 26.35
N THR A 509 6.43 15.75 26.26
CA THR A 509 5.67 15.13 25.17
C THR A 509 5.82 15.84 23.81
N HIS A 510 6.44 17.03 23.78
CA HIS A 510 6.79 17.70 22.52
C HIS A 510 7.97 17.03 21.79
N ILE A 511 8.64 16.09 22.45
CA ILE A 511 9.75 15.34 21.89
C ILE A 511 9.32 13.91 21.63
N LEU A 512 9.42 13.50 20.38
CA LEU A 512 9.33 12.09 19.99
C LEU A 512 10.75 11.57 19.81
N ALA A 513 11.18 10.67 20.71
CA ALA A 513 12.50 10.08 20.62
C ALA A 513 12.48 8.58 20.89
N TYR A 514 13.33 7.86 20.17
CA TYR A 514 13.46 6.41 20.29
C TYR A 514 14.79 5.91 19.78
N ARG A 515 15.19 4.74 20.28
CA ARG A 515 16.31 3.95 19.76
C ARG A 515 15.81 2.89 18.79
N ARG A 516 16.57 2.71 17.73
CA ARG A 516 16.44 1.58 16.80
C ARG A 516 17.70 0.73 16.93
N THR A 517 17.55 -0.54 17.26
CA THR A 517 18.71 -1.43 17.52
C THR A 517 18.61 -2.69 16.68
N TRP A 518 19.66 -2.97 15.90
CA TRP A 518 19.83 -4.20 15.15
C TRP A 518 21.27 -4.71 15.33
N GLU A 519 21.43 -5.95 15.81
CA GLU A 519 22.73 -6.55 16.11
C GLU A 519 23.60 -5.63 16.99
N HIS A 520 24.68 -5.08 16.44
CA HIS A 520 25.60 -4.18 17.15
C HIS A 520 25.36 -2.69 16.83
N GLU A 521 24.36 -2.40 16.01
CA GLU A 521 24.02 -1.06 15.60
C GLU A 521 22.85 -0.50 16.42
N THR A 522 23.05 0.65 17.06
CA THR A 522 21.97 1.42 17.70
C THR A 522 21.96 2.84 17.14
N ARG A 523 20.79 3.31 16.75
CA ARG A 523 20.53 4.66 16.27
C ARG A 523 19.51 5.34 17.15
N LEU A 524 19.80 6.58 17.57
CA LEU A 524 18.89 7.41 18.34
C LEU A 524 18.24 8.45 17.42
N VAL A 525 16.92 8.44 17.36
CA VAL A 525 16.13 9.44 16.64
C VAL A 525 15.54 10.40 17.64
N ILE A 526 15.70 11.71 17.40
CA ILE A 526 15.13 12.77 18.24
C ILE A 526 14.39 13.76 17.32
N GLN A 527 13.14 14.06 17.64
CA GLN A 527 12.26 14.89 16.83
C GLN A 527 11.51 15.86 17.71
N ASN A 528 11.63 17.16 17.41
CA ASN A 528 10.82 18.20 18.03
C ASN A 528 9.50 18.34 17.27
N LEU A 529 8.40 17.93 17.88
CA LEU A 529 7.06 17.98 17.28
C LEU A 529 6.45 19.38 17.28
N SER A 530 7.04 20.32 18.06
CA SER A 530 6.41 21.60 18.38
C SER A 530 6.95 22.78 17.56
N ALA A 531 6.15 23.82 17.49
CA ALA A 531 6.54 25.15 16.95
C ALA A 531 7.48 25.93 17.87
N GLN A 532 7.87 25.36 19.02
CA GLN A 532 8.76 25.99 19.99
C GLN A 532 10.12 25.32 20.01
N GLU A 533 11.16 26.09 20.31
CA GLU A 533 12.49 25.55 20.61
C GLU A 533 12.42 24.68 21.86
N GLN A 534 13.07 23.51 21.83
CA GLN A 534 13.18 22.59 22.96
C GLN A 534 14.63 22.45 23.37
N GLN A 535 14.87 22.27 24.67
CA GLN A 535 16.20 22.00 25.22
C GLN A 535 16.21 20.67 25.98
N LEU A 536 17.13 19.80 25.64
CA LEU A 536 17.23 18.46 26.17
C LEU A 536 18.59 18.24 26.82
N ASP A 537 18.62 17.66 28.01
CA ASP A 537 19.85 17.16 28.60
C ASP A 537 20.20 15.81 27.94
N LEU A 538 21.34 15.76 27.25
CA LEU A 538 21.87 14.51 26.71
C LEU A 538 22.57 13.77 27.83
N ASP A 539 22.01 12.64 28.29
CA ASP A 539 22.68 11.75 29.23
C ASP A 539 23.98 11.20 28.63
N GLY A 540 24.96 10.92 29.46
CA GLY A 540 26.36 10.65 29.10
C GLY A 540 26.66 9.53 28.10
N ASP A 541 25.64 8.86 27.57
CA ASP A 541 25.76 7.81 26.53
C ASP A 541 26.08 8.38 25.13
N VAL A 542 25.81 9.64 24.86
CA VAL A 542 26.10 10.30 23.57
C VAL A 542 27.31 11.22 23.74
N LYS A 543 28.51 10.64 23.85
CA LYS A 543 29.76 11.39 24.13
C LYS A 543 30.19 12.35 23.01
N LYS A 544 29.81 12.12 21.76
CA LYS A 544 30.02 13.01 20.59
C LYS A 544 28.92 12.75 19.58
N PRO A 545 27.74 13.34 19.73
CA PRO A 545 26.65 13.12 18.78
C PRO A 545 27.05 13.63 17.39
N HIS A 546 26.89 12.77 16.40
CA HIS A 546 27.01 13.08 14.99
C HIS A 546 25.65 12.85 14.34
N ASP A 547 25.12 13.87 13.70
CA ASP A 547 23.84 13.73 12.99
C ASP A 547 24.06 13.10 11.62
N LEU A 548 23.45 11.95 11.40
CA LEU A 548 23.52 11.20 10.14
C LEU A 548 22.90 11.96 8.97
N LEU A 549 22.03 12.94 9.25
CA LEU A 549 21.42 13.83 8.25
C LEU A 549 22.29 15.07 7.92
N ASP A 550 23.54 15.08 8.42
CA ASP A 550 24.50 16.18 8.23
C ASP A 550 24.01 17.54 8.75
N GLN A 551 23.07 17.54 9.72
CA GLN A 551 22.58 18.77 10.33
C GLN A 551 23.48 19.20 11.49
N LYS A 552 23.58 20.53 11.66
CA LYS A 552 24.36 21.09 12.75
C LYS A 552 23.66 20.83 14.10
N LEU A 553 24.30 20.06 14.96
CA LEU A 553 23.87 19.89 16.35
C LEU A 553 24.27 21.12 17.20
N MET A 554 23.28 21.73 17.85
CA MET A 554 23.51 22.83 18.77
C MET A 554 23.63 22.30 20.21
N VAL A 555 24.83 21.82 20.56
CA VAL A 555 25.11 21.28 21.91
C VAL A 555 25.98 22.25 22.70
N GLN A 556 25.50 22.70 23.87
CA GLN A 556 26.24 23.53 24.83
C GLN A 556 26.07 22.96 26.24
N ASN A 557 27.17 22.75 26.95
CA ASN A 557 27.16 22.26 28.34
C ASN A 557 26.34 20.98 28.55
N GLY A 558 26.40 20.05 27.60
CA GLY A 558 25.64 18.79 27.65
C GLY A 558 24.16 18.92 27.26
N ARG A 559 23.70 20.11 26.89
CA ARG A 559 22.32 20.35 26.41
C ARG A 559 22.26 20.47 24.89
N LEU A 560 21.34 19.72 24.30
CA LEU A 560 20.96 19.83 22.88
C LEU A 560 19.80 20.82 22.75
N THR A 561 19.98 21.81 21.89
CA THR A 561 18.90 22.73 21.50
C THR A 561 18.29 22.28 20.18
N LEU A 562 16.98 22.08 20.16
CA LEU A 562 16.19 21.64 19.01
C LEU A 562 15.31 22.80 18.52
N PRO A 563 15.59 23.40 17.36
CA PRO A 563 14.69 24.34 16.73
C PRO A 563 13.29 23.78 16.50
N PRO A 564 12.28 24.62 16.19
CA PRO A 564 10.95 24.15 15.82
C PRO A 564 10.99 23.11 14.70
N TYR A 565 10.31 21.97 14.91
CA TYR A 565 10.21 20.86 13.97
C TYR A 565 11.58 20.26 13.57
N ALA A 566 12.58 20.38 14.42
CA ALA A 566 13.90 19.80 14.19
C ALA A 566 13.87 18.27 14.21
N VAL A 567 14.73 17.68 13.40
CA VAL A 567 14.88 16.22 13.23
C VAL A 567 16.35 15.87 13.30
N HIS A 568 16.75 14.95 14.18
CA HIS A 568 18.10 14.43 14.28
C HIS A 568 18.11 12.90 14.33
N TRP A 569 18.98 12.28 13.54
CA TRP A 569 19.29 10.85 13.56
C TRP A 569 20.74 10.67 13.99
N LEU A 570 20.97 10.09 15.18
CA LEU A 570 22.27 10.04 15.85
C LEU A 570 22.81 8.60 15.96
#